data_89eba1759a376907e65b42ac650c64a7
#
_entry.id   89eba1759a376907e65b42ac650c64a7
#
_cell.length_a   1.000
_cell.length_b   1.000
_cell.length_c   1.000
_cell.angle_alpha   90.00
_cell.angle_beta   90.00
_cell.angle_gamma   90.00
#
_symmetry.space_group_name_H-M   'P 1'
#
loop_
_entity.id
_entity.type
_entity.pdbx_description
1 polymer ?
#
loop_
_entity_poly.entity_id
_entity_poly.type
_entity_poly.pdbx_seq_one_letter_code
_entity_poly.pdbx_strand_id
1 'polypeptide(L)'
;MIGLADCNNFYCSCERVFRPDLTGKPVVVLSNNDGCVIARSEEAKALGYKMGDPFYQVKSKLEAEGVAIFSSNYTLYGSLSNRVMSMLSHYSPHIDQYSIDESFFEVDESMAEAFFLQDSDNKRHQTAAVDDPILHRYGARISSDVLRAVGIPISIGIAETKTLAKIGSKFAKKYKGYQGCCIIDTDERRHKALTLFPVEDVWGIGRQTARLLDYLGIHTAAQFADKKESWVRSHFNITTVRTWKELNGESCISIDELPQKKSICTSRSFSDEGISDKDVIEEAVANFAVRCTEKLRRQGSVCQGITVFAWTSRFNGNAPEYTLHDSLVLPIATQAQDEIVGAALTILRSRYPKPIDSRPDRPELAFRFKKAGVILWQISPDNPRQQDLFDTIDRHRQKALMEAIDAINRKNGHGTIRQAIQGTACRFDLKREYMSQRFTTNIDEILRVKN
;
A
#
# COMPACT_ATOMS: atom_id res chain seq x y z
N MET A 1 6.74 -16.28 -19.87
CA MET A 1 6.40 -16.56 -18.44
C MET A 1 6.29 -15.25 -17.65
N ILE A 2 5.76 -15.32 -16.45
CA ILE A 2 5.63 -14.17 -15.55
C ILE A 2 6.57 -14.36 -14.36
N GLY A 3 7.43 -13.37 -14.11
CA GLY A 3 8.21 -13.26 -12.89
C GLY A 3 7.53 -12.36 -11.87
N LEU A 4 7.64 -12.68 -10.57
CA LEU A 4 7.32 -11.79 -9.47
C LEU A 4 8.58 -11.55 -8.65
N ALA A 5 8.95 -10.31 -8.46
CA ALA A 5 9.94 -9.86 -7.49
C ALA A 5 9.22 -9.34 -6.23
N ASP A 6 9.51 -9.92 -5.07
CA ASP A 6 8.95 -9.56 -3.74
C ASP A 6 10.09 -9.16 -2.81
N CYS A 7 10.06 -7.95 -2.29
CA CYS A 7 11.07 -7.46 -1.35
C CYS A 7 10.87 -8.07 0.04
N ASN A 8 11.89 -8.74 0.54
CA ASN A 8 11.81 -9.46 1.81
C ASN A 8 11.73 -8.51 3.00
N ASN A 9 10.63 -8.59 3.77
CA ASN A 9 10.40 -7.75 4.98
C ASN A 9 10.66 -6.27 4.69
N PHE A 10 10.14 -5.76 3.59
CA PHE A 10 10.55 -4.54 2.90
C PHE A 10 10.85 -3.37 3.83
N TYR A 11 9.89 -2.93 4.67
CA TYR A 11 10.11 -1.78 5.55
C TYR A 11 11.25 -1.98 6.55
N CYS A 12 11.36 -3.18 7.13
CA CYS A 12 12.48 -3.50 8.01
C CYS A 12 13.81 -3.52 7.25
N SER A 13 13.80 -4.01 6.02
CA SER A 13 14.97 -4.01 5.14
C SER A 13 15.39 -2.60 4.76
N CYS A 14 14.43 -1.70 4.49
CA CYS A 14 14.71 -0.29 4.23
C CYS A 14 15.44 0.39 5.39
N GLU A 15 15.01 0.14 6.63
CA GLU A 15 15.67 0.68 7.81
C GLU A 15 17.10 0.11 7.97
N ARG A 16 17.30 -1.17 7.70
CA ARG A 16 18.61 -1.83 7.79
C ARG A 16 19.63 -1.32 6.78
N VAL A 17 19.19 -0.84 5.59
CA VAL A 17 20.12 -0.24 4.60
C VAL A 17 20.96 0.87 5.23
N PHE A 18 20.38 1.69 6.11
CA PHE A 18 21.04 2.82 6.78
C PHE A 18 21.45 2.51 8.22
N ARG A 19 21.11 1.35 8.72
CA ARG A 19 21.43 0.84 10.05
C ARG A 19 21.96 -0.59 9.96
N PRO A 20 23.16 -0.79 9.38
CA PRO A 20 23.77 -2.11 9.23
C PRO A 20 24.02 -2.82 10.56
N ASP A 21 24.12 -2.07 11.66
CA ASP A 21 24.19 -2.59 13.05
C ASP A 21 22.94 -3.39 13.48
N LEU A 22 21.83 -3.27 12.73
CA LEU A 22 20.58 -4.04 12.95
C LEU A 22 20.52 -5.33 12.11
N THR A 23 21.56 -5.66 11.36
CA THR A 23 21.62 -6.93 10.63
C THR A 23 21.60 -8.09 11.63
N GLY A 24 20.67 -9.03 11.43
CA GLY A 24 20.47 -10.18 12.34
C GLY A 24 19.78 -9.86 13.66
N LYS A 25 19.37 -8.59 13.90
CA LYS A 25 18.61 -8.21 15.09
C LYS A 25 17.13 -8.08 14.79
N PRO A 26 16.23 -8.29 15.76
CA PRO A 26 14.80 -8.13 15.56
C PRO A 26 14.45 -6.67 15.33
N VAL A 27 13.66 -6.42 14.27
CA VAL A 27 13.18 -5.10 13.85
C VAL A 27 11.69 -5.16 13.59
N VAL A 28 10.94 -4.16 14.04
CA VAL A 28 9.53 -3.94 13.72
C VAL A 28 9.32 -2.52 13.21
N VAL A 29 8.36 -2.37 12.29
CA VAL A 29 7.90 -1.06 11.83
C VAL A 29 6.42 -0.91 12.16
N LEU A 30 6.05 0.25 12.69
CA LEU A 30 4.71 0.58 13.15
C LEU A 30 3.91 1.30 12.04
N SER A 31 2.59 1.19 12.10
CA SER A 31 1.67 1.91 11.24
C SER A 31 1.60 3.41 11.59
N ASN A 32 0.81 4.17 10.83
CA ASN A 32 0.51 5.56 11.19
C ASN A 32 0.03 5.68 12.64
N ASN A 33 0.44 6.75 13.32
CA ASN A 33 0.22 7.01 14.75
C ASN A 33 0.83 5.95 15.68
N ASP A 34 1.84 5.22 15.21
CA ASP A 34 2.45 4.12 15.96
C ASP A 34 1.43 3.13 16.52
N GLY A 35 0.35 2.88 15.74
CA GLY A 35 -0.82 2.16 16.23
C GLY A 35 -0.63 0.65 16.32
N CYS A 36 -0.04 0.02 15.32
CA CYS A 36 0.17 -1.43 15.27
C CYS A 36 1.40 -1.81 14.43
N VAL A 37 1.89 -3.03 14.62
CA VAL A 37 3.00 -3.59 13.83
C VAL A 37 2.55 -3.89 12.41
N ILE A 38 3.23 -3.29 11.40
CA ILE A 38 2.94 -3.52 9.98
C ILE A 38 4.08 -4.18 9.21
N ALA A 39 5.28 -4.22 9.76
CA ALA A 39 6.38 -5.00 9.20
C ALA A 39 7.23 -5.59 10.33
N ARG A 40 7.82 -6.74 10.06
CA ARG A 40 8.66 -7.48 11.01
C ARG A 40 9.80 -8.16 10.26
N SER A 41 10.99 -8.10 10.83
CA SER A 41 12.11 -8.91 10.36
C SER A 41 11.91 -10.40 10.69
N GLU A 42 12.69 -11.29 10.10
CA GLU A 42 12.61 -12.73 10.41
C GLU A 42 12.89 -13.02 11.88
N GLU A 43 13.82 -12.30 12.47
CA GLU A 43 14.15 -12.42 13.89
C GLU A 43 12.95 -11.99 14.77
N ALA A 44 12.25 -10.92 14.41
CA ALA A 44 11.07 -10.48 15.14
C ALA A 44 9.89 -11.48 14.97
N LYS A 45 9.76 -12.10 13.79
CA LYS A 45 8.78 -13.19 13.58
C LYS A 45 9.10 -14.40 14.45
N ALA A 46 10.37 -14.76 14.57
CA ALA A 46 10.82 -15.88 15.44
C ALA A 46 10.51 -15.65 16.93
N LEU A 47 10.48 -14.38 17.38
CA LEU A 47 10.04 -13.99 18.73
C LEU A 47 8.51 -14.01 18.91
N GLY A 48 7.76 -14.34 17.85
CA GLY A 48 6.30 -14.53 17.89
C GLY A 48 5.46 -13.27 17.65
N TYR A 49 6.06 -12.13 17.29
CA TYR A 49 5.29 -10.92 16.94
C TYR A 49 4.48 -11.13 15.68
N LYS A 50 3.23 -10.64 15.66
CA LYS A 50 2.29 -10.82 14.55
C LYS A 50 2.02 -9.51 13.81
N MET A 51 1.63 -9.64 12.54
CA MET A 51 1.12 -8.51 11.77
C MET A 51 -0.19 -8.02 12.38
N GLY A 52 -0.30 -6.70 12.62
CA GLY A 52 -1.47 -6.10 13.23
C GLY A 52 -1.46 -6.09 14.77
N ASP A 53 -0.41 -6.61 15.44
CA ASP A 53 -0.31 -6.50 16.89
C ASP A 53 -0.41 -5.05 17.32
N PRO A 54 -1.35 -4.67 18.22
CA PRO A 54 -1.47 -3.31 18.71
C PRO A 54 -0.21 -2.91 19.51
N PHE A 55 0.42 -1.82 19.09
CA PHE A 55 1.71 -1.41 19.67
C PHE A 55 1.65 -1.21 21.18
N TYR A 56 0.57 -0.61 21.69
CA TYR A 56 0.40 -0.38 23.13
C TYR A 56 0.40 -1.67 23.96
N GLN A 57 0.01 -2.82 23.36
CA GLN A 57 0.02 -4.13 24.04
C GLN A 57 1.39 -4.79 24.03
N VAL A 58 2.17 -4.57 22.96
CA VAL A 58 3.45 -5.26 22.77
C VAL A 58 4.66 -4.40 23.10
N LYS A 59 4.48 -3.09 23.34
CA LYS A 59 5.57 -2.12 23.56
C LYS A 59 6.56 -2.57 24.64
N SER A 60 6.09 -2.86 25.85
CA SER A 60 6.96 -3.25 26.97
C SER A 60 7.73 -4.54 26.68
N LYS A 61 7.11 -5.49 25.96
CA LYS A 61 7.78 -6.73 25.54
C LYS A 61 8.85 -6.44 24.48
N LEU A 62 8.54 -5.62 23.47
CA LEU A 62 9.52 -5.21 22.44
C LEU A 62 10.76 -4.54 23.05
N GLU A 63 10.54 -3.64 24.00
CA GLU A 63 11.62 -2.92 24.71
C GLU A 63 12.47 -3.89 25.55
N ALA A 64 11.85 -4.80 26.30
CA ALA A 64 12.53 -5.78 27.13
C ALA A 64 13.37 -6.80 26.30
N GLU A 65 12.91 -7.15 25.11
CA GLU A 65 13.61 -8.05 24.18
C GLU A 65 14.63 -7.34 23.28
N GLY A 66 14.82 -6.04 23.43
CA GLY A 66 15.77 -5.22 22.64
C GLY A 66 15.42 -5.16 21.16
N VAL A 67 14.13 -5.22 20.80
CA VAL A 67 13.65 -5.12 19.43
C VAL A 67 13.79 -3.68 18.96
N ALA A 68 14.40 -3.46 17.81
CA ALA A 68 14.45 -2.13 17.19
C ALA A 68 13.06 -1.74 16.64
N ILE A 69 12.56 -0.58 17.08
CA ILE A 69 11.22 -0.09 16.75
C ILE A 69 11.35 1.14 15.86
N PHE A 70 10.59 1.18 14.75
CA PHE A 70 10.52 2.34 13.85
C PHE A 70 9.08 2.72 13.57
N SER A 71 8.80 4.02 13.50
CA SER A 71 7.58 4.55 12.89
C SER A 71 7.68 4.47 11.37
N SER A 72 6.53 4.39 10.66
CA SER A 72 6.51 4.31 9.19
C SER A 72 7.17 5.52 8.53
N ASN A 73 8.26 5.33 7.81
CA ASN A 73 8.94 6.32 6.99
C ASN A 73 8.62 6.10 5.49
N TYR A 74 7.35 6.32 5.10
CA TYR A 74 6.90 6.04 3.73
C TYR A 74 7.66 6.81 2.66
N THR A 75 8.25 7.95 2.99
CA THR A 75 9.06 8.74 2.05
C THR A 75 10.36 8.00 1.73
N LEU A 76 11.03 7.46 2.75
CA LEU A 76 12.21 6.62 2.59
C LEU A 76 11.86 5.32 1.84
N TYR A 77 10.79 4.65 2.26
CA TYR A 77 10.39 3.37 1.65
C TYR A 77 10.00 3.54 0.17
N GLY A 78 9.29 4.62 -0.18
CA GLY A 78 8.97 4.95 -1.57
C GLY A 78 10.23 5.22 -2.41
N SER A 79 11.23 5.91 -1.86
CA SER A 79 12.50 6.14 -2.54
C SER A 79 13.27 4.84 -2.81
N LEU A 80 13.35 3.94 -1.83
CA LEU A 80 14.01 2.64 -2.01
C LEU A 80 13.22 1.71 -2.94
N SER A 81 11.88 1.71 -2.87
CA SER A 81 11.02 1.02 -3.83
C SER A 81 11.33 1.45 -5.27
N ASN A 82 11.37 2.75 -5.53
CA ASN A 82 11.70 3.26 -6.86
C ASN A 82 13.07 2.80 -7.35
N ARG A 83 14.08 2.68 -6.47
CA ARG A 83 15.39 2.14 -6.83
C ARG A 83 15.33 0.66 -7.19
N VAL A 84 14.57 -0.15 -6.43
CA VAL A 84 14.34 -1.57 -6.78
C VAL A 84 13.65 -1.69 -8.12
N MET A 85 12.56 -0.93 -8.35
CA MET A 85 11.82 -0.97 -9.63
C MET A 85 12.68 -0.51 -10.81
N SER A 86 13.52 0.53 -10.61
CA SER A 86 14.49 0.97 -11.62
C SER A 86 15.54 -0.10 -11.90
N MET A 87 16.00 -0.86 -10.92
CA MET A 87 16.89 -2.00 -11.17
C MET A 87 16.20 -3.10 -11.96
N LEU A 88 14.96 -3.44 -11.62
CA LEU A 88 14.19 -4.47 -12.34
C LEU A 88 13.96 -4.10 -13.82
N SER A 89 13.82 -2.81 -14.15
CA SER A 89 13.65 -2.35 -15.54
C SER A 89 14.85 -2.62 -16.47
N HIS A 90 16.02 -2.95 -15.91
CA HIS A 90 17.17 -3.38 -16.72
C HIS A 90 17.08 -4.85 -17.15
N TYR A 91 16.19 -5.63 -16.50
CA TYR A 91 16.03 -7.06 -16.74
C TYR A 91 14.79 -7.41 -17.55
N SER A 92 13.78 -6.55 -17.57
CA SER A 92 12.57 -6.76 -18.37
C SER A 92 12.04 -5.43 -18.90
N PRO A 93 11.62 -5.37 -20.17
CA PRO A 93 11.00 -4.17 -20.75
C PRO A 93 9.58 -3.94 -20.22
N HIS A 94 8.92 -4.99 -19.73
CA HIS A 94 7.54 -4.93 -19.23
C HIS A 94 7.52 -5.23 -17.73
N ILE A 95 7.29 -4.19 -16.95
CA ILE A 95 7.20 -4.24 -15.48
C ILE A 95 5.88 -3.66 -15.05
N ASP A 96 5.15 -4.44 -14.22
CA ASP A 96 3.92 -4.02 -13.56
C ASP A 96 4.19 -3.91 -12.06
N GLN A 97 4.36 -2.68 -11.58
CA GLN A 97 4.51 -2.42 -10.15
C GLN A 97 3.17 -2.64 -9.44
N TYR A 98 3.00 -3.81 -8.84
CA TYR A 98 1.79 -4.20 -8.15
C TYR A 98 1.63 -3.52 -6.78
N SER A 99 2.73 -3.36 -6.04
CA SER A 99 2.75 -2.68 -4.74
C SER A 99 4.05 -1.88 -4.53
N ILE A 100 4.28 -1.39 -3.31
CA ILE A 100 5.53 -0.71 -2.95
C ILE A 100 6.72 -1.68 -2.89
N ASP A 101 6.47 -2.97 -2.71
CA ASP A 101 7.45 -4.02 -2.47
C ASP A 101 7.35 -5.21 -3.42
N GLU A 102 6.36 -5.22 -4.32
CA GLU A 102 6.15 -6.29 -5.29
C GLU A 102 6.01 -5.75 -6.72
N SER A 103 6.65 -6.43 -7.66
CA SER A 103 6.52 -6.14 -9.09
C SER A 103 6.46 -7.41 -9.92
N PHE A 104 5.50 -7.49 -10.82
CA PHE A 104 5.48 -8.48 -11.87
C PHE A 104 6.31 -8.02 -13.06
N PHE A 105 6.90 -8.96 -13.78
CA PHE A 105 7.67 -8.70 -14.99
C PHE A 105 7.55 -9.87 -15.96
N GLU A 106 7.69 -9.58 -17.25
CA GLU A 106 7.76 -10.63 -18.27
C GLU A 106 9.17 -11.19 -18.35
N VAL A 107 9.27 -12.51 -18.54
CA VAL A 107 10.54 -13.20 -18.67
C VAL A 107 10.40 -14.44 -19.54
N ASP A 108 11.37 -14.68 -20.42
CA ASP A 108 11.52 -15.88 -21.22
C ASP A 108 12.99 -16.30 -21.32
N GLU A 109 13.23 -17.47 -21.89
CA GLU A 109 14.58 -18.02 -22.03
C GLU A 109 15.45 -17.17 -22.96
N SER A 110 14.87 -16.61 -24.02
CA SER A 110 15.61 -15.79 -24.99
C SER A 110 16.11 -14.49 -24.37
N MET A 111 15.33 -13.87 -23.50
CA MET A 111 15.75 -12.70 -22.72
C MET A 111 16.90 -13.05 -21.77
N ALA A 112 16.79 -14.19 -21.08
CA ALA A 112 17.84 -14.66 -20.17
C ALA A 112 19.14 -14.99 -20.92
N GLU A 113 19.06 -15.66 -22.09
CA GLU A 113 20.20 -15.92 -22.94
C GLU A 113 20.87 -14.65 -23.44
N ALA A 114 20.09 -13.71 -23.98
CA ALA A 114 20.59 -12.43 -24.44
C ALA A 114 21.31 -11.65 -23.35
N PHE A 115 20.75 -11.65 -22.14
CA PHE A 115 21.37 -11.02 -20.97
C PHE A 115 22.74 -11.64 -20.65
N PHE A 116 22.84 -12.98 -20.58
CA PHE A 116 24.10 -13.64 -20.25
C PHE A 116 25.14 -13.55 -21.36
N LEU A 117 24.74 -13.45 -22.65
CA LEU A 117 25.64 -13.20 -23.76
C LEU A 117 26.27 -11.80 -23.67
N GLN A 118 25.52 -10.79 -23.28
CA GLN A 118 26.02 -9.42 -23.11
C GLN A 118 26.90 -9.28 -21.85
N ASP A 119 26.60 -10.04 -20.78
CA ASP A 119 27.33 -10.00 -19.50
C ASP A 119 28.51 -10.99 -19.44
N SER A 120 28.91 -11.57 -20.56
CA SER A 120 29.98 -12.61 -20.66
C SER A 120 31.31 -12.18 -20.04
N ASP A 121 31.59 -10.88 -19.96
CA ASP A 121 32.81 -10.33 -19.34
C ASP A 121 32.77 -10.33 -17.80
N ASN A 122 31.61 -10.58 -17.16
CA ASN A 122 31.44 -10.43 -15.75
C ASN A 122 31.33 -11.77 -14.99
N LYS A 123 32.31 -12.65 -15.19
CA LYS A 123 32.41 -14.00 -14.57
C LYS A 123 32.37 -14.01 -13.03
N ARG A 124 32.47 -12.85 -12.37
CA ARG A 124 32.58 -12.71 -10.90
C ARG A 124 31.25 -12.90 -10.13
N HIS A 125 30.11 -13.03 -10.80
CA HIS A 125 28.79 -12.97 -10.15
C HIS A 125 27.84 -14.12 -10.49
N GLN A 126 28.36 -15.33 -10.75
CA GLN A 126 27.49 -16.50 -10.89
C GLN A 126 27.07 -17.01 -9.51
N THR A 127 25.80 -16.81 -9.16
CA THR A 127 25.21 -17.21 -7.87
C THR A 127 24.59 -18.62 -7.92
N ALA A 128 24.22 -19.11 -9.10
CA ALA A 128 23.65 -20.43 -9.33
C ALA A 128 24.61 -21.32 -10.12
N ALA A 129 24.49 -22.65 -9.99
CA ALA A 129 25.29 -23.59 -10.72
C ALA A 129 25.06 -23.46 -12.25
N VAL A 130 26.11 -23.73 -13.05
CA VAL A 130 26.01 -23.61 -14.51
C VAL A 130 24.96 -24.59 -15.09
N ASP A 131 24.73 -25.71 -14.42
CA ASP A 131 23.77 -26.75 -14.82
C ASP A 131 22.32 -26.42 -14.43
N ASP A 132 22.07 -25.34 -13.64
CA ASP A 132 20.73 -24.90 -13.33
C ASP A 132 20.01 -24.36 -14.57
N PRO A 133 18.65 -24.49 -14.66
CA PRO A 133 17.86 -23.90 -15.75
C PRO A 133 18.17 -22.42 -15.92
N ILE A 134 18.24 -21.95 -17.17
CA ILE A 134 18.66 -20.57 -17.47
C ILE A 134 17.79 -19.51 -16.78
N LEU A 135 16.48 -19.73 -16.69
CA LEU A 135 15.56 -18.84 -15.97
C LEU A 135 15.84 -18.81 -14.47
N HIS A 136 16.26 -19.95 -13.86
CA HIS A 136 16.65 -19.97 -12.45
C HIS A 136 17.89 -19.11 -12.21
N ARG A 137 18.92 -19.30 -13.04
CA ARG A 137 20.15 -18.49 -13.02
C ARG A 137 19.85 -17.01 -13.20
N TYR A 138 18.93 -16.69 -14.10
CA TYR A 138 18.51 -15.32 -14.38
C TYR A 138 17.83 -14.68 -13.17
N GLY A 139 16.82 -15.35 -12.59
CA GLY A 139 16.15 -14.86 -11.38
C GLY A 139 17.08 -14.74 -10.17
N ALA A 140 17.96 -15.72 -9.95
CA ALA A 140 18.97 -15.66 -8.89
C ALA A 140 19.94 -14.47 -9.09
N ARG A 141 20.32 -14.19 -10.36
CA ARG A 141 21.13 -13.02 -10.70
C ARG A 141 20.40 -11.72 -10.40
N ILE A 142 19.15 -11.56 -10.80
CA ILE A 142 18.34 -10.38 -10.46
C ILE A 142 18.29 -10.16 -8.95
N SER A 143 18.01 -11.23 -8.18
CA SER A 143 17.97 -11.16 -6.71
C SER A 143 19.29 -10.67 -6.11
N SER A 144 20.41 -11.21 -6.57
CA SER A 144 21.76 -10.84 -6.15
C SER A 144 22.11 -9.39 -6.50
N ASP A 145 21.78 -8.95 -7.72
CA ASP A 145 22.14 -7.62 -8.19
C ASP A 145 21.31 -6.52 -7.52
N VAL A 146 20.02 -6.77 -7.25
CA VAL A 146 19.20 -5.85 -6.47
C VAL A 146 19.71 -5.73 -5.04
N LEU A 147 20.05 -6.85 -4.40
CA LEU A 147 20.65 -6.82 -3.06
C LEU A 147 21.95 -6.02 -3.04
N ARG A 148 22.83 -6.22 -4.02
CA ARG A 148 24.12 -5.50 -4.11
C ARG A 148 23.94 -4.01 -4.37
N ALA A 149 23.04 -3.63 -5.29
CA ALA A 149 22.88 -2.25 -5.74
C ALA A 149 22.01 -1.39 -4.81
N VAL A 150 20.99 -1.99 -4.19
CA VAL A 150 20.01 -1.27 -3.37
C VAL A 150 20.09 -1.64 -1.88
N GLY A 151 20.67 -2.79 -1.55
CA GLY A 151 20.72 -3.31 -0.19
C GLY A 151 19.41 -3.97 0.28
N ILE A 152 18.44 -4.16 -0.61
CA ILE A 152 17.15 -4.78 -0.31
C ILE A 152 17.16 -6.23 -0.81
N PRO A 153 17.01 -7.23 0.06
CA PRO A 153 16.87 -8.61 -0.36
C PRO A 153 15.50 -8.83 -1.02
N ILE A 154 15.50 -9.48 -2.18
CA ILE A 154 14.28 -9.84 -2.90
C ILE A 154 14.21 -11.34 -3.15
N SER A 155 12.99 -11.87 -3.30
CA SER A 155 12.71 -13.24 -3.70
C SER A 155 11.92 -13.25 -5.00
N ILE A 156 12.32 -14.11 -5.93
CA ILE A 156 11.72 -14.18 -7.26
C ILE A 156 10.98 -15.50 -7.44
N GLY A 157 9.76 -15.42 -7.96
CA GLY A 157 9.00 -16.56 -8.42
C GLY A 157 8.74 -16.43 -9.91
N ILE A 158 9.03 -17.46 -10.71
CA ILE A 158 8.77 -17.48 -12.15
C ILE A 158 7.80 -18.61 -12.46
N ALA A 159 6.70 -18.29 -13.16
CA ALA A 159 5.67 -19.25 -13.52
C ALA A 159 4.84 -18.80 -14.74
N GLU A 160 3.90 -19.65 -15.19
CA GLU A 160 2.98 -19.32 -16.27
C GLU A 160 1.93 -18.26 -15.89
N THR A 161 1.60 -18.18 -14.59
CA THR A 161 0.56 -17.27 -14.09
C THR A 161 1.05 -16.45 -12.92
N LYS A 162 0.40 -15.28 -12.68
CA LYS A 162 0.71 -14.40 -11.55
C LYS A 162 0.56 -15.08 -10.19
N THR A 163 -0.49 -15.90 -10.03
CA THR A 163 -0.76 -16.64 -8.78
C THR A 163 0.33 -17.68 -8.50
N LEU A 164 0.76 -18.43 -9.52
CA LEU A 164 1.85 -19.39 -9.39
C LEU A 164 3.20 -18.70 -9.14
N ALA A 165 3.46 -17.56 -9.79
CA ALA A 165 4.66 -16.77 -9.53
C ALA A 165 4.73 -16.29 -8.08
N LYS A 166 3.59 -15.90 -7.48
CA LYS A 166 3.54 -15.56 -6.03
C LYS A 166 3.83 -16.76 -5.14
N ILE A 167 3.37 -17.95 -5.48
CA ILE A 167 3.71 -19.18 -4.76
C ILE A 167 5.21 -19.44 -4.87
N GLY A 168 5.77 -19.32 -6.07
CA GLY A 168 7.22 -19.47 -6.30
C GLY A 168 8.05 -18.50 -5.47
N SER A 169 7.67 -17.22 -5.44
CA SER A 169 8.36 -16.20 -4.63
C SER A 169 8.32 -16.53 -3.13
N LYS A 170 7.19 -17.02 -2.59
CA LYS A 170 7.11 -17.47 -1.20
C LYS A 170 8.04 -18.66 -0.91
N PHE A 171 8.19 -19.62 -1.86
CA PHE A 171 9.14 -20.71 -1.71
C PHE A 171 10.58 -20.22 -1.78
N ALA A 172 10.91 -19.34 -2.72
CA ALA A 172 12.23 -18.74 -2.81
C ALA A 172 12.64 -18.02 -1.52
N LYS A 173 11.68 -17.34 -0.87
CA LYS A 173 11.87 -16.66 0.41
C LYS A 173 12.06 -17.63 1.58
N LYS A 174 11.31 -18.73 1.60
CA LYS A 174 11.30 -19.70 2.71
C LYS A 174 12.51 -20.65 2.69
N TYR A 175 12.92 -21.07 1.52
CA TYR A 175 13.94 -22.13 1.37
C TYR A 175 15.19 -21.59 0.68
N LYS A 176 16.29 -21.53 1.43
CA LYS A 176 17.59 -21.02 0.97
C LYS A 176 18.16 -21.78 -0.26
N GLY A 177 17.77 -23.06 -0.43
CA GLY A 177 18.19 -23.88 -1.58
C GLY A 177 17.75 -23.33 -2.92
N TYR A 178 16.74 -22.48 -2.98
CA TYR A 178 16.32 -21.79 -4.22
C TYR A 178 17.19 -20.57 -4.57
N GLN A 179 18.15 -20.20 -3.74
CA GLN A 179 19.09 -19.07 -4.02
C GLN A 179 18.39 -17.77 -4.45
N GLY A 180 17.19 -17.51 -3.89
CA GLY A 180 16.40 -16.32 -4.17
C GLY A 180 15.46 -16.42 -5.38
N CYS A 181 15.45 -17.55 -6.14
CA CYS A 181 14.55 -17.74 -7.27
C CYS A 181 13.94 -19.14 -7.28
N CYS A 182 12.62 -19.25 -7.37
CA CYS A 182 11.91 -20.53 -7.55
C CYS A 182 11.08 -20.49 -8.83
N ILE A 183 11.23 -21.53 -9.67
CA ILE A 183 10.50 -21.67 -10.93
C ILE A 183 9.43 -22.76 -10.80
N ILE A 184 8.24 -22.45 -11.31
CA ILE A 184 7.12 -23.38 -11.44
C ILE A 184 6.69 -23.38 -12.92
N ASP A 185 7.38 -24.15 -13.74
CA ASP A 185 7.32 -24.18 -15.20
C ASP A 185 6.80 -25.49 -15.78
N THR A 186 6.64 -26.53 -14.94
CA THR A 186 6.14 -27.84 -15.37
C THR A 186 4.96 -28.27 -14.50
N ASP A 187 4.11 -29.14 -15.03
CA ASP A 187 2.97 -29.71 -14.32
C ASP A 187 3.39 -30.42 -13.03
N GLU A 188 4.51 -31.13 -13.08
CA GLU A 188 5.06 -31.82 -11.91
C GLU A 188 5.47 -30.81 -10.81
N ARG A 189 6.23 -29.75 -11.17
CA ARG A 189 6.63 -28.70 -10.24
C ARG A 189 5.41 -27.95 -9.71
N ARG A 190 4.42 -27.68 -10.56
CA ARG A 190 3.16 -27.04 -10.18
C ARG A 190 2.42 -27.89 -9.15
N HIS A 191 2.17 -29.16 -9.44
CA HIS A 191 1.46 -30.07 -8.53
C HIS A 191 2.19 -30.19 -7.17
N LYS A 192 3.53 -30.38 -7.20
CA LYS A 192 4.35 -30.43 -5.99
C LYS A 192 4.24 -29.14 -5.17
N ALA A 193 4.35 -27.99 -5.82
CA ALA A 193 4.23 -26.68 -5.15
C ALA A 193 2.85 -26.51 -4.51
N LEU A 194 1.77 -26.80 -5.25
CA LEU A 194 0.39 -26.66 -4.76
C LEU A 194 0.07 -27.62 -3.61
N THR A 195 0.63 -28.82 -3.60
CA THR A 195 0.46 -29.80 -2.52
C THR A 195 1.06 -29.31 -1.20
N LEU A 196 2.18 -28.59 -1.27
CA LEU A 196 2.88 -28.06 -0.09
C LEU A 196 2.35 -26.70 0.37
N PHE A 197 1.47 -26.07 -0.43
CA PHE A 197 1.05 -24.69 -0.20
C PHE A 197 -0.34 -24.64 0.45
N PRO A 198 -0.51 -24.02 1.64
CA PRO A 198 -1.82 -23.87 2.28
C PRO A 198 -2.76 -23.05 1.40
N VAL A 199 -4.02 -23.48 1.28
CA VAL A 199 -5.01 -22.81 0.43
C VAL A 199 -5.33 -21.40 0.93
N GLU A 200 -5.30 -21.18 2.24
CA GLU A 200 -5.53 -19.86 2.86
C GLU A 200 -4.47 -18.81 2.51
N ASP A 201 -3.28 -19.28 2.13
CA ASP A 201 -2.15 -18.44 1.73
C ASP A 201 -2.14 -18.09 0.23
N VAL A 202 -3.04 -18.69 -0.56
CA VAL A 202 -3.15 -18.45 -2.00
C VAL A 202 -3.65 -17.02 -2.25
N TRP A 203 -2.97 -16.32 -3.15
CA TRP A 203 -3.36 -14.97 -3.55
C TRP A 203 -4.77 -14.97 -4.16
N GLY A 204 -5.64 -14.10 -3.65
CA GLY A 204 -7.07 -14.06 -4.01
C GLY A 204 -7.99 -14.86 -3.07
N ILE A 205 -7.44 -15.69 -2.18
CA ILE A 205 -8.19 -16.38 -1.15
C ILE A 205 -8.20 -15.53 0.13
N GLY A 206 -9.30 -14.82 0.36
CA GLY A 206 -9.49 -14.02 1.56
C GLY A 206 -10.03 -14.85 2.73
N ARG A 207 -10.06 -14.28 3.94
CA ARG A 207 -10.47 -14.96 5.19
C ARG A 207 -11.81 -15.69 5.09
N GLN A 208 -12.81 -15.13 4.41
CA GLN A 208 -14.14 -15.77 4.29
C GLN A 208 -14.07 -16.98 3.35
N THR A 209 -13.37 -16.84 2.21
CA THR A 209 -13.15 -17.94 1.28
C THR A 209 -12.33 -19.05 1.93
N ALA A 210 -11.26 -18.70 2.67
CA ALA A 210 -10.45 -19.68 3.39
C ALA A 210 -11.27 -20.47 4.42
N ARG A 211 -12.13 -19.82 5.20
CA ARG A 211 -13.03 -20.51 6.16
C ARG A 211 -13.99 -21.45 5.46
N LEU A 212 -14.53 -21.05 4.31
CA LEU A 212 -15.44 -21.93 3.55
C LEU A 212 -14.69 -23.14 2.98
N LEU A 213 -13.47 -22.93 2.45
CA LEU A 213 -12.64 -24.01 1.94
C LEU A 213 -12.24 -24.99 3.06
N ASP A 214 -11.87 -24.48 4.22
CA ASP A 214 -11.56 -25.27 5.42
C ASP A 214 -12.78 -26.10 5.86
N TYR A 215 -13.97 -25.49 5.94
CA TYR A 215 -15.24 -26.20 6.22
C TYR A 215 -15.53 -27.32 5.21
N LEU A 216 -15.14 -27.14 3.95
CA LEU A 216 -15.29 -28.13 2.88
C LEU A 216 -14.13 -29.16 2.84
N GLY A 217 -13.23 -29.15 3.81
CA GLY A 217 -12.09 -30.06 3.90
C GLY A 217 -10.99 -29.82 2.87
N ILE A 218 -10.88 -28.57 2.36
CA ILE A 218 -9.88 -28.18 1.38
C ILE A 218 -8.82 -27.32 2.08
N HIS A 219 -7.64 -27.91 2.34
CA HIS A 219 -6.58 -27.29 3.12
C HIS A 219 -5.36 -26.90 2.28
N THR A 220 -5.16 -27.54 1.12
CA THR A 220 -4.02 -27.23 0.23
C THR A 220 -4.49 -26.60 -1.09
N ALA A 221 -3.59 -25.87 -1.73
CA ALA A 221 -3.84 -25.29 -3.04
C ALA A 221 -4.10 -26.38 -4.11
N ALA A 222 -3.44 -27.56 -3.99
CA ALA A 222 -3.69 -28.69 -4.89
C ALA A 222 -5.13 -29.21 -4.75
N GLN A 223 -5.61 -29.45 -3.52
CA GLN A 223 -6.98 -29.90 -3.30
C GLN A 223 -8.02 -28.94 -3.87
N PHE A 224 -7.72 -27.63 -3.89
CA PHE A 224 -8.58 -26.65 -4.51
C PHE A 224 -8.46 -26.66 -6.04
N ALA A 225 -7.25 -26.74 -6.58
CA ALA A 225 -7.00 -26.80 -8.02
C ALA A 225 -7.62 -28.03 -8.68
N ASP A 226 -7.65 -29.18 -7.97
CA ASP A 226 -8.24 -30.45 -8.45
C ASP A 226 -9.78 -30.44 -8.52
N LYS A 227 -10.45 -29.40 -8.01
CA LYS A 227 -11.92 -29.29 -8.12
C LYS A 227 -12.33 -28.99 -9.55
N LYS A 228 -13.50 -29.52 -9.95
CA LYS A 228 -14.09 -29.22 -11.27
C LYS A 228 -14.51 -27.74 -11.32
N GLU A 229 -14.34 -27.10 -12.46
CA GLU A 229 -14.73 -25.68 -12.67
C GLU A 229 -16.20 -25.44 -12.31
N SER A 230 -17.10 -26.36 -12.68
CA SER A 230 -18.54 -26.27 -12.36
C SER A 230 -18.80 -26.22 -10.86
N TRP A 231 -18.01 -26.98 -10.07
CA TRP A 231 -18.10 -26.96 -8.62
C TRP A 231 -17.59 -25.62 -8.05
N VAL A 232 -16.46 -25.11 -8.56
CA VAL A 232 -15.92 -23.83 -8.11
C VAL A 232 -16.89 -22.68 -8.41
N ARG A 233 -17.50 -22.67 -9.62
CA ARG A 233 -18.51 -21.66 -10.02
C ARG A 233 -19.76 -21.70 -9.17
N SER A 234 -20.17 -22.87 -8.66
CA SER A 234 -21.36 -22.98 -7.82
C SER A 234 -21.14 -22.53 -6.37
N HIS A 235 -19.89 -22.50 -5.89
CA HIS A 235 -19.56 -22.18 -4.50
C HIS A 235 -18.93 -20.80 -4.32
N PHE A 236 -18.32 -20.22 -5.38
CA PHE A 236 -17.50 -19.03 -5.28
C PHE A 236 -17.81 -17.99 -6.37
N ASN A 237 -17.41 -16.76 -6.12
CA ASN A 237 -17.51 -15.67 -7.08
C ASN A 237 -16.46 -15.77 -8.20
N ILE A 238 -16.62 -14.93 -9.24
CA ILE A 238 -15.73 -14.93 -10.40
C ILE A 238 -14.27 -14.68 -10.06
N THR A 239 -13.98 -13.89 -9.02
CA THR A 239 -12.60 -13.63 -8.59
C THR A 239 -11.92 -14.92 -8.10
N THR A 240 -12.62 -15.71 -7.29
CA THR A 240 -12.10 -17.00 -6.81
C THR A 240 -11.98 -18.03 -7.95
N VAL A 241 -12.91 -17.98 -8.93
CA VAL A 241 -12.80 -18.81 -10.14
C VAL A 241 -11.55 -18.47 -10.94
N ARG A 242 -11.22 -17.17 -11.09
CA ARG A 242 -9.97 -16.75 -11.75
C ARG A 242 -8.75 -17.24 -10.99
N THR A 243 -8.72 -17.14 -9.66
CA THR A 243 -7.64 -17.69 -8.84
C THR A 243 -7.49 -19.20 -9.07
N TRP A 244 -8.61 -19.96 -9.13
CA TRP A 244 -8.59 -21.38 -9.43
C TRP A 244 -8.00 -21.68 -10.81
N LYS A 245 -8.37 -20.93 -11.86
CA LYS A 245 -7.79 -21.04 -13.20
C LYS A 245 -6.29 -20.77 -13.21
N GLU A 246 -5.86 -19.72 -12.53
CA GLU A 246 -4.44 -19.38 -12.39
C GLU A 246 -3.63 -20.50 -11.72
N LEU A 247 -4.18 -21.20 -10.72
CA LEU A 247 -3.54 -22.37 -10.11
C LEU A 247 -3.41 -23.53 -11.09
N ASN A 248 -4.30 -23.63 -12.07
CA ASN A 248 -4.30 -24.64 -13.13
C ASN A 248 -3.44 -24.22 -14.36
N GLY A 249 -2.70 -23.11 -14.30
CA GLY A 249 -1.86 -22.64 -15.38
C GLY A 249 -2.57 -21.78 -16.43
N GLU A 250 -3.87 -21.47 -16.26
CA GLU A 250 -4.62 -20.60 -17.16
C GLU A 250 -4.50 -19.14 -16.70
N SER A 251 -3.72 -18.30 -17.40
CA SER A 251 -3.56 -16.89 -17.08
C SER A 251 -4.86 -16.13 -17.27
N CYS A 252 -5.38 -15.56 -16.18
CA CYS A 252 -6.65 -14.83 -16.14
C CYS A 252 -6.53 -13.42 -15.58
N ILE A 253 -5.35 -13.07 -15.06
CA ILE A 253 -5.06 -11.77 -14.43
C ILE A 253 -4.00 -11.10 -15.29
N SER A 254 -4.44 -10.27 -16.24
CA SER A 254 -3.53 -9.56 -17.15
C SER A 254 -2.66 -8.53 -16.42
N ILE A 255 -1.57 -8.13 -17.09
CA ILE A 255 -0.73 -6.98 -16.72
C ILE A 255 -1.35 -5.71 -17.33
N ASP A 256 -2.65 -5.53 -17.18
CA ASP A 256 -3.35 -4.39 -17.79
C ASP A 256 -3.31 -3.16 -16.91
N GLU A 257 -3.54 -2.02 -17.53
CA GLU A 257 -3.71 -0.74 -16.83
C GLU A 257 -4.73 -0.84 -15.71
N LEU A 258 -4.35 -0.34 -14.53
CA LEU A 258 -5.26 -0.28 -13.40
C LEU A 258 -6.51 0.51 -13.79
N PRO A 259 -7.72 -0.04 -13.58
CA PRO A 259 -8.94 0.68 -13.92
C PRO A 259 -9.01 1.98 -13.12
N GLN A 260 -9.59 3.01 -13.74
CA GLN A 260 -9.81 4.29 -13.07
C GLN A 260 -10.54 4.09 -11.73
N LYS A 261 -10.09 4.79 -10.72
CA LYS A 261 -10.66 4.68 -9.37
C LYS A 261 -12.11 5.13 -9.37
N LYS A 262 -13.01 4.30 -8.90
CA LYS A 262 -14.45 4.62 -8.74
C LYS A 262 -14.72 5.52 -7.52
N SER A 263 -13.79 5.57 -6.58
CA SER A 263 -13.83 6.46 -5.41
C SER A 263 -12.42 6.85 -4.98
N ILE A 264 -12.29 8.03 -4.38
CA ILE A 264 -11.05 8.55 -3.82
C ILE A 264 -11.31 8.92 -2.37
N CYS A 265 -10.56 8.30 -1.45
CA CYS A 265 -10.67 8.58 -0.02
C CYS A 265 -9.35 9.16 0.52
N THR A 266 -9.50 10.15 1.37
CA THR A 266 -8.43 10.60 2.27
C THR A 266 -8.98 10.65 3.68
N SER A 267 -8.36 9.90 4.60
CA SER A 267 -8.75 9.88 6.00
C SER A 267 -7.53 9.77 6.90
N ARG A 268 -7.68 10.18 8.14
CA ARG A 268 -6.63 10.06 9.14
C ARG A 268 -7.22 9.73 10.50
N SER A 269 -6.55 8.86 11.24
CA SER A 269 -6.77 8.71 12.67
C SER A 269 -5.96 9.77 13.40
N PHE A 270 -6.56 10.36 14.44
CA PHE A 270 -5.93 11.36 15.30
C PHE A 270 -5.21 10.69 16.47
N SER A 271 -4.58 11.48 17.33
CA SER A 271 -3.89 11.02 18.53
C SER A 271 -4.81 10.17 19.45
N ASP A 272 -4.23 9.53 20.45
CA ASP A 272 -4.98 8.63 21.33
C ASP A 272 -6.09 9.35 22.12
N GLU A 273 -5.88 10.61 22.45
CA GLU A 273 -6.89 11.43 23.13
C GLU A 273 -8.04 11.87 22.23
N GLY A 274 -7.88 11.79 20.89
CA GLY A 274 -8.82 12.33 19.92
C GLY A 274 -8.84 13.86 19.90
N ILE A 275 -9.65 14.45 19.03
CA ILE A 275 -9.79 15.90 18.86
C ILE A 275 -11.23 16.30 19.19
N SER A 276 -11.39 17.25 20.10
CA SER A 276 -12.69 17.83 20.46
C SER A 276 -12.91 19.23 19.89
N ASP A 277 -11.83 19.92 19.48
CA ASP A 277 -11.91 21.25 18.88
C ASP A 277 -12.49 21.17 17.47
N LYS A 278 -13.64 21.83 17.27
CA LYS A 278 -14.36 21.87 16.01
C LYS A 278 -13.54 22.50 14.89
N ASP A 279 -12.79 23.54 15.17
CA ASP A 279 -12.01 24.26 14.16
C ASP A 279 -10.86 23.38 13.65
N VAL A 280 -10.28 22.55 14.52
CA VAL A 280 -9.25 21.57 14.13
C VAL A 280 -9.85 20.46 13.27
N ILE A 281 -11.07 20.01 13.55
CA ILE A 281 -11.76 19.01 12.71
C ILE A 281 -12.12 19.62 11.35
N GLU A 282 -12.60 20.87 11.30
CA GLU A 282 -12.87 21.57 10.04
C GLU A 282 -11.60 21.72 9.20
N GLU A 283 -10.48 22.12 9.82
CA GLU A 283 -9.16 22.20 9.18
C GLU A 283 -8.74 20.83 8.62
N ALA A 284 -8.91 19.75 9.40
CA ALA A 284 -8.55 18.40 8.97
C ALA A 284 -9.40 17.95 7.77
N VAL A 285 -10.71 18.13 7.81
CA VAL A 285 -11.65 17.78 6.73
C VAL A 285 -11.34 18.58 5.46
N ALA A 286 -11.07 19.89 5.58
CA ALA A 286 -10.67 20.72 4.46
C ALA A 286 -9.37 20.21 3.79
N ASN A 287 -8.35 19.86 4.59
CA ASN A 287 -7.12 19.29 4.08
C ASN A 287 -7.33 17.92 3.42
N PHE A 288 -8.21 17.07 3.94
CA PHE A 288 -8.54 15.78 3.30
C PHE A 288 -9.29 15.98 1.99
N ALA A 289 -10.23 16.92 1.93
CA ALA A 289 -10.93 17.28 0.72
C ALA A 289 -9.96 17.78 -0.37
N VAL A 290 -9.05 18.70 -0.04
CA VAL A 290 -7.99 19.19 -0.94
C VAL A 290 -7.16 18.04 -1.49
N ARG A 291 -6.68 17.13 -0.64
CA ARG A 291 -5.91 15.97 -1.09
C ARG A 291 -6.70 15.02 -1.99
N CYS A 292 -8.00 14.90 -1.77
CA CYS A 292 -8.87 14.15 -2.66
C CYS A 292 -8.98 14.83 -4.02
N THR A 293 -9.12 16.17 -4.08
CA THR A 293 -9.18 16.92 -5.36
C THR A 293 -7.88 16.84 -6.15
N GLU A 294 -6.73 16.90 -5.48
CA GLU A 294 -5.42 16.72 -6.14
C GLU A 294 -5.30 15.33 -6.81
N LYS A 295 -5.74 14.28 -6.13
CA LYS A 295 -5.76 12.92 -6.68
C LYS A 295 -6.74 12.80 -7.86
N LEU A 296 -7.90 13.45 -7.75
CA LEU A 296 -8.94 13.48 -8.77
C LEU A 296 -8.41 14.15 -10.05
N ARG A 297 -7.77 15.33 -9.94
CA ARG A 297 -7.16 16.04 -11.06
C ARG A 297 -6.01 15.26 -11.70
N ARG A 298 -5.15 14.59 -10.90
CA ARG A 298 -4.08 13.73 -11.43
C ARG A 298 -4.61 12.57 -12.28
N GLN A 299 -5.81 12.10 -11.98
CA GLN A 299 -6.49 11.05 -12.76
C GLN A 299 -7.22 11.61 -14.00
N GLY A 300 -7.27 12.95 -14.20
CA GLY A 300 -8.06 13.59 -15.26
C GLY A 300 -9.56 13.36 -15.07
N SER A 301 -10.04 13.39 -13.83
CA SER A 301 -11.41 13.02 -13.48
C SER A 301 -12.08 14.12 -12.67
N VAL A 302 -13.39 13.98 -12.54
CA VAL A 302 -14.27 14.83 -11.75
C VAL A 302 -15.23 13.98 -10.94
N CYS A 303 -15.84 14.53 -9.90
CA CYS A 303 -16.81 13.83 -9.06
C CYS A 303 -18.08 14.66 -8.84
N GLN A 304 -19.19 13.98 -8.54
CA GLN A 304 -20.42 14.61 -8.05
C GLN A 304 -20.68 14.27 -6.58
N GLY A 305 -20.32 13.07 -6.14
CA GLY A 305 -20.60 12.61 -4.79
C GLY A 305 -19.48 12.93 -3.81
N ILE A 306 -19.84 13.48 -2.66
CA ILE A 306 -18.92 13.79 -1.55
C ILE A 306 -19.51 13.18 -0.29
N THR A 307 -18.71 12.42 0.44
CA THR A 307 -19.06 11.90 1.77
C THR A 307 -18.04 12.40 2.78
N VAL A 308 -18.52 12.86 3.92
CA VAL A 308 -17.69 13.15 5.10
C VAL A 308 -18.05 12.18 6.19
N PHE A 309 -17.05 11.64 6.84
CA PHE A 309 -17.22 10.80 8.01
C PHE A 309 -16.26 11.21 9.13
N ALA A 310 -16.72 11.07 10.36
CA ALA A 310 -15.90 11.20 11.55
C ALA A 310 -16.51 10.35 12.67
N TRP A 311 -15.67 9.75 13.51
CA TRP A 311 -16.14 8.98 14.66
C TRP A 311 -15.21 9.12 15.86
N THR A 312 -15.81 9.00 17.04
CA THR A 312 -15.12 8.93 18.33
C THR A 312 -14.57 7.51 18.57
N SER A 313 -13.73 7.33 19.58
CA SER A 313 -13.24 6.00 19.94
C SER A 313 -14.32 5.18 20.63
N ARG A 314 -14.51 3.93 20.24
CA ARG A 314 -15.37 2.95 20.92
C ARG A 314 -14.71 2.29 22.14
N PHE A 315 -13.42 2.55 22.35
CA PHE A 315 -12.63 1.91 23.41
C PHE A 315 -12.40 2.84 24.61
N ASN A 316 -12.93 4.05 24.57
CA ASN A 316 -12.84 5.00 25.68
C ASN A 316 -14.17 5.00 26.44
N GLY A 317 -14.31 4.09 27.42
CA GLY A 317 -15.56 3.79 28.11
C GLY A 317 -16.22 4.95 28.88
N ASN A 318 -15.53 6.08 29.05
CA ASN A 318 -16.06 7.27 29.76
C ASN A 318 -16.36 8.44 28.82
N ALA A 319 -16.03 8.36 27.52
CA ALA A 319 -16.30 9.42 26.57
C ALA A 319 -17.53 9.11 25.71
N PRO A 320 -18.35 10.12 25.38
CA PRO A 320 -19.54 9.92 24.57
C PRO A 320 -19.18 9.43 23.16
N GLU A 321 -19.89 8.40 22.68
CA GLU A 321 -19.74 7.89 21.33
C GLU A 321 -20.56 8.72 20.36
N TYR A 322 -19.96 9.03 19.22
CA TYR A 322 -20.62 9.69 18.10
C TYR A 322 -20.04 9.24 16.78
N THR A 323 -20.89 9.01 15.79
CA THR A 323 -20.51 8.72 14.42
C THR A 323 -21.22 9.68 13.48
N LEU A 324 -20.45 10.51 12.80
CA LEU A 324 -20.88 11.33 11.69
C LEU A 324 -20.57 10.58 10.40
N HIS A 325 -21.59 10.41 9.55
CA HIS A 325 -21.45 9.89 8.20
C HIS A 325 -22.59 10.46 7.37
N ASP A 326 -22.27 11.39 6.46
CA ASP A 326 -23.28 11.97 5.59
C ASP A 326 -22.67 12.31 4.23
N SER A 327 -23.54 12.48 3.23
CA SER A 327 -23.16 12.63 1.82
C SER A 327 -23.95 13.73 1.16
N LEU A 328 -23.33 14.37 0.17
CA LEU A 328 -23.95 15.38 -0.67
C LEU A 328 -23.61 15.06 -2.14
N VAL A 329 -24.57 15.23 -3.03
CA VAL A 329 -24.38 15.14 -4.48
C VAL A 329 -24.43 16.55 -5.06
N LEU A 330 -23.36 16.96 -5.71
CA LEU A 330 -23.30 18.24 -6.40
C LEU A 330 -24.14 18.20 -7.69
N PRO A 331 -24.81 19.30 -8.05
CA PRO A 331 -25.59 19.36 -9.28
C PRO A 331 -24.72 19.17 -10.52
N ILE A 332 -23.49 19.68 -10.48
CA ILE A 332 -22.52 19.58 -11.57
C ILE A 332 -21.28 18.88 -11.06
N ALA A 333 -20.78 17.89 -11.85
CA ALA A 333 -19.55 17.20 -11.51
C ALA A 333 -18.36 18.18 -11.62
N THR A 334 -17.50 18.20 -10.60
CA THR A 334 -16.39 19.15 -10.50
C THR A 334 -15.09 18.48 -10.02
N GLN A 335 -13.96 19.14 -10.27
CA GLN A 335 -12.66 18.86 -9.67
C GLN A 335 -12.12 20.10 -8.93
N ALA A 336 -12.94 21.13 -8.79
CA ALA A 336 -12.54 22.38 -8.18
C ALA A 336 -12.47 22.26 -6.66
N GLN A 337 -11.37 22.74 -6.12
CA GLN A 337 -11.04 22.60 -4.70
C GLN A 337 -12.03 23.37 -3.80
N ASP A 338 -12.45 24.56 -4.20
CA ASP A 338 -13.38 25.42 -3.49
C ASP A 338 -14.77 24.79 -3.35
N GLU A 339 -15.31 24.21 -4.41
CA GLU A 339 -16.62 23.55 -4.39
C GLU A 339 -16.60 22.28 -3.50
N ILE A 340 -15.57 21.44 -3.67
CA ILE A 340 -15.47 20.18 -2.90
C ILE A 340 -15.20 20.43 -1.44
N VAL A 341 -14.33 21.40 -1.10
CA VAL A 341 -14.08 21.79 0.30
C VAL A 341 -15.33 22.42 0.92
N GLY A 342 -16.00 23.34 0.19
CA GLY A 342 -17.25 23.96 0.64
C GLY A 342 -18.34 22.93 0.94
N ALA A 343 -18.54 21.97 0.06
CA ALA A 343 -19.50 20.87 0.24
C ALA A 343 -19.13 19.97 1.43
N ALA A 344 -17.86 19.62 1.58
CA ALA A 344 -17.38 18.80 2.70
C ALA A 344 -17.60 19.51 4.06
N LEU A 345 -17.32 20.81 4.13
CA LEU A 345 -17.56 21.59 5.33
C LEU A 345 -19.06 21.78 5.61
N THR A 346 -19.89 21.91 4.59
CA THR A 346 -21.35 21.95 4.74
C THR A 346 -21.88 20.68 5.38
N ILE A 347 -21.44 19.50 4.88
CA ILE A 347 -21.78 18.21 5.48
C ILE A 347 -21.34 18.15 6.94
N LEU A 348 -20.07 18.46 7.20
CA LEU A 348 -19.52 18.41 8.56
C LEU A 348 -20.32 19.31 9.53
N ARG A 349 -20.54 20.57 9.15
CA ARG A 349 -21.22 21.56 9.99
C ARG A 349 -22.68 21.22 10.26
N SER A 350 -23.37 20.66 9.27
CA SER A 350 -24.79 20.26 9.42
C SER A 350 -24.98 19.09 10.37
N ARG A 351 -23.95 18.24 10.51
CA ARG A 351 -23.99 17.00 11.33
C ARG A 351 -23.08 17.07 12.55
N TYR A 352 -22.41 18.20 12.79
CA TYR A 352 -21.55 18.32 13.95
C TYR A 352 -22.38 18.22 15.24
N PRO A 353 -22.00 17.38 16.21
CA PRO A 353 -22.79 17.17 17.40
C PRO A 353 -22.81 18.42 18.26
N LYS A 354 -23.97 18.72 18.82
CA LYS A 354 -24.07 19.76 19.87
C LYS A 354 -23.34 19.27 21.12
N PRO A 355 -22.66 20.14 21.88
CA PRO A 355 -22.08 19.77 23.16
C PRO A 355 -23.12 19.14 24.08
N ILE A 356 -22.79 18.03 24.73
CA ILE A 356 -23.67 17.36 25.69
C ILE A 356 -23.81 18.23 26.92
N ASP A 357 -22.72 18.87 27.36
CA ASP A 357 -22.65 19.84 28.42
C ASP A 357 -21.72 20.97 27.97
N SER A 358 -22.17 22.21 28.06
CA SER A 358 -21.36 23.38 27.68
C SER A 358 -20.47 23.89 28.80
N ARG A 359 -20.46 23.22 29.96
CA ARG A 359 -19.67 23.63 31.12
C ARG A 359 -18.18 23.30 30.92
N PRO A 360 -17.28 24.30 31.07
CA PRO A 360 -15.84 24.10 30.91
C PRO A 360 -15.20 23.12 31.91
N ASP A 361 -15.87 22.91 33.05
CA ASP A 361 -15.42 22.04 34.15
C ASP A 361 -15.69 20.55 33.92
N ARG A 362 -16.35 20.19 32.80
CA ARG A 362 -16.62 18.79 32.42
C ARG A 362 -16.11 18.45 31.02
N PRO A 363 -14.81 18.54 30.76
CA PRO A 363 -14.22 18.26 29.44
C PRO A 363 -14.36 16.79 29.02
N GLU A 364 -14.63 15.88 29.94
CA GLU A 364 -14.91 14.48 29.70
C GLU A 364 -16.21 14.24 28.92
N LEU A 365 -17.13 15.19 28.92
CA LEU A 365 -18.39 15.12 28.16
C LEU A 365 -18.27 15.65 26.72
N ALA A 366 -17.10 16.11 26.31
CA ALA A 366 -16.86 16.52 24.93
C ALA A 366 -16.71 15.32 24.00
N PHE A 367 -17.30 15.39 22.80
CA PHE A 367 -17.04 14.39 21.74
C PHE A 367 -15.60 14.52 21.26
N ARG A 368 -14.80 13.45 21.42
CA ARG A 368 -13.40 13.39 20.98
C ARG A 368 -13.28 12.52 19.74
N PHE A 369 -13.20 13.15 18.57
CA PHE A 369 -13.08 12.43 17.30
C PHE A 369 -11.73 11.72 17.20
N LYS A 370 -11.77 10.42 16.96
CA LYS A 370 -10.60 9.56 16.77
C LYS A 370 -10.19 9.45 15.31
N LYS A 371 -11.13 9.61 14.39
CA LYS A 371 -10.87 9.54 12.94
C LYS A 371 -11.83 10.44 12.19
N ALA A 372 -11.33 11.07 11.12
CA ALA A 372 -12.14 11.75 10.13
C ALA A 372 -11.63 11.46 8.71
N GLY A 373 -12.48 11.67 7.71
CA GLY A 373 -12.13 11.50 6.32
C GLY A 373 -13.17 12.04 5.35
N VAL A 374 -12.72 12.17 4.10
CA VAL A 374 -13.53 12.58 2.96
C VAL A 374 -13.43 11.51 1.87
N ILE A 375 -14.55 11.17 1.27
CA ILE A 375 -14.64 10.26 0.13
C ILE A 375 -15.28 11.02 -1.04
N LEU A 376 -14.63 11.00 -2.19
CA LEU A 376 -15.21 11.42 -3.46
C LEU A 376 -15.68 10.18 -4.22
N TRP A 377 -16.87 10.23 -4.79
CA TRP A 377 -17.50 9.13 -5.52
C TRP A 377 -18.33 9.68 -6.69
N GLN A 378 -18.97 8.81 -7.51
CA GLN A 378 -19.50 9.20 -8.82
C GLN A 378 -18.43 9.90 -9.66
N ILE A 379 -17.28 9.23 -9.78
CA ILE A 379 -16.14 9.73 -10.54
C ILE A 379 -16.34 9.41 -12.02
N SER A 380 -16.12 10.41 -12.88
CA SER A 380 -16.15 10.29 -14.33
C SER A 380 -14.96 11.03 -14.96
N PRO A 381 -14.56 10.67 -16.19
CA PRO A 381 -13.54 11.43 -16.92
C PRO A 381 -13.89 12.91 -17.06
N ASP A 382 -12.87 13.78 -17.07
CA ASP A 382 -13.03 15.22 -17.32
C ASP A 382 -13.20 15.50 -18.83
N ASN A 383 -14.29 15.00 -19.40
CA ASN A 383 -14.65 15.22 -20.80
C ASN A 383 -15.56 16.44 -20.93
N PRO A 384 -15.69 17.05 -22.13
CA PRO A 384 -16.68 18.09 -22.39
C PRO A 384 -18.06 17.62 -21.92
N ARG A 385 -18.70 18.42 -21.06
CA ARG A 385 -20.00 18.09 -20.46
C ARG A 385 -21.08 18.97 -21.00
N GLN A 386 -22.28 18.47 -20.92
CA GLN A 386 -23.46 19.32 -21.09
C GLN A 386 -23.39 20.43 -20.02
N GLN A 387 -23.37 21.69 -20.46
CA GLN A 387 -23.42 22.84 -19.56
C GLN A 387 -24.81 22.88 -18.93
N ASP A 388 -24.88 23.13 -17.63
CA ASP A 388 -26.13 23.44 -16.96
C ASP A 388 -26.46 24.92 -17.19
N LEU A 389 -27.68 25.19 -17.61
CA LEU A 389 -28.16 26.56 -17.91
C LEU A 389 -28.11 27.47 -16.65
N PHE A 390 -28.09 26.86 -15.46
CA PHE A 390 -28.06 27.56 -14.17
C PHE A 390 -26.65 27.60 -13.55
N ASP A 391 -25.63 27.09 -14.25
CA ASP A 391 -24.26 27.17 -13.75
C ASP A 391 -23.72 28.58 -13.97
N THR A 392 -23.54 29.31 -12.88
CA THR A 392 -23.01 30.67 -12.88
C THR A 392 -21.49 30.74 -12.79
N ILE A 393 -20.82 29.57 -12.71
CA ILE A 393 -19.37 29.50 -12.54
C ILE A 393 -18.70 29.46 -13.92
N ASP A 394 -17.69 30.31 -14.12
CA ASP A 394 -16.80 30.22 -15.28
C ASP A 394 -15.86 29.00 -15.08
N ARG A 395 -16.26 27.87 -15.62
CA ARG A 395 -15.55 26.59 -15.53
C ARG A 395 -14.16 26.62 -16.17
N HIS A 396 -13.97 27.41 -17.22
CA HIS A 396 -12.66 27.56 -17.86
C HIS A 396 -11.68 28.30 -16.97
N ARG A 397 -12.10 29.39 -16.39
CA ARG A 397 -11.29 30.18 -15.46
C ARG A 397 -11.00 29.38 -14.19
N GLN A 398 -11.98 28.64 -13.66
CA GLN A 398 -11.81 27.78 -12.49
C GLN A 398 -10.78 26.67 -12.75
N LYS A 399 -10.85 26.01 -13.91
CA LYS A 399 -9.88 24.99 -14.30
C LYS A 399 -8.46 25.57 -14.42
N ALA A 400 -8.30 26.69 -15.12
CA ALA A 400 -7.02 27.37 -15.25
C ALA A 400 -6.41 27.77 -13.88
N LEU A 401 -7.25 28.22 -12.94
CA LEU A 401 -6.82 28.50 -11.58
C LEU A 401 -6.30 27.25 -10.86
N MET A 402 -7.00 26.10 -10.95
CA MET A 402 -6.57 24.85 -10.34
C MET A 402 -5.25 24.35 -10.94
N GLU A 403 -5.09 24.45 -12.25
CA GLU A 403 -3.84 24.09 -12.94
C GLU A 403 -2.66 24.97 -12.48
N ALA A 404 -2.88 26.27 -12.33
CA ALA A 404 -1.87 27.19 -11.82
C ALA A 404 -1.46 26.89 -10.38
N ILE A 405 -2.43 26.62 -9.49
CA ILE A 405 -2.17 26.23 -8.10
C ILE A 405 -1.38 24.91 -8.05
N ASP A 406 -1.79 23.92 -8.83
CA ASP A 406 -1.09 22.61 -8.89
C ASP A 406 0.34 22.78 -9.44
N ALA A 407 0.57 23.63 -10.42
CA ALA A 407 1.89 23.92 -10.98
C ALA A 407 2.81 24.58 -9.93
N ILE A 408 2.31 25.57 -9.20
CA ILE A 408 3.07 26.25 -8.16
C ILE A 408 3.40 25.29 -7.01
N ASN A 409 2.42 24.51 -6.54
CA ASN A 409 2.61 23.54 -5.47
C ASN A 409 3.55 22.40 -5.87
N ARG A 410 3.59 22.02 -7.15
CA ARG A 410 4.55 21.04 -7.68
C ARG A 410 5.96 21.57 -7.72
N LYS A 411 6.13 22.83 -8.13
CA LYS A 411 7.44 23.47 -8.28
C LYS A 411 8.07 23.88 -6.94
N ASN A 412 7.27 24.45 -6.03
CA ASN A 412 7.78 25.07 -4.80
C ASN A 412 7.50 24.25 -3.53
N GLY A 413 6.91 23.06 -3.68
CA GLY A 413 6.56 22.20 -2.56
C GLY A 413 5.06 22.19 -2.27
N HIS A 414 4.60 21.04 -1.76
CA HIS A 414 3.19 20.80 -1.46
C HIS A 414 2.64 21.82 -0.46
N GLY A 415 1.52 22.46 -0.79
CA GLY A 415 0.84 23.41 0.09
C GLY A 415 1.48 24.80 0.15
N THR A 416 2.31 25.17 -0.84
CA THR A 416 2.80 26.56 -1.00
C THR A 416 1.62 27.52 -1.17
N ILE A 417 0.66 27.18 -2.02
CA ILE A 417 -0.64 27.85 -2.10
C ILE A 417 -1.67 26.92 -1.47
N ARG A 418 -2.44 27.47 -0.53
CA ARG A 418 -3.53 26.75 0.17
C ARG A 418 -4.69 27.69 0.48
N GLN A 419 -5.87 27.11 0.69
CA GLN A 419 -7.03 27.86 1.19
C GLN A 419 -6.84 28.19 2.67
N ALA A 420 -7.33 29.34 3.13
CA ALA A 420 -7.20 29.80 4.52
C ALA A 420 -7.72 28.77 5.55
N ILE A 421 -8.79 28.05 5.22
CA ILE A 421 -9.39 27.01 6.08
C ILE A 421 -8.45 25.81 6.31
N GLN A 422 -7.43 25.60 5.49
CA GLN A 422 -6.45 24.56 5.69
C GLN A 422 -5.44 24.84 6.80
N GLY A 423 -5.46 26.05 7.36
CA GLY A 423 -4.51 26.50 8.37
C GLY A 423 -3.08 26.64 7.86
N THR A 424 -2.20 27.18 8.67
CA THR A 424 -0.77 27.33 8.42
C THR A 424 0.07 26.29 9.15
N ALA A 425 -0.38 25.84 10.34
CA ALA A 425 0.22 24.77 11.12
C ALA A 425 -0.69 23.53 11.08
N CYS A 426 -0.12 22.36 10.93
CA CYS A 426 -0.90 21.11 11.00
C CYS A 426 -1.17 20.78 12.46
N ARG A 427 -2.39 21.09 12.94
CA ARG A 427 -2.82 20.84 14.33
C ARG A 427 -3.26 19.40 14.61
N PHE A 428 -3.19 18.52 13.60
CA PHE A 428 -3.60 17.12 13.68
C PHE A 428 -2.51 16.19 13.17
N ASP A 429 -1.24 16.44 13.54
CA ASP A 429 -0.10 15.64 13.11
C ASP A 429 -0.19 14.19 13.60
N LEU A 430 0.47 13.32 12.81
CA LEU A 430 0.61 11.92 13.16
C LEU A 430 1.63 11.76 14.28
N LYS A 431 1.33 10.92 15.26
CA LYS A 431 2.29 10.43 16.23
C LYS A 431 3.34 9.58 15.49
N ARG A 432 4.63 9.90 15.67
CA ARG A 432 5.78 9.22 15.04
C ARG A 432 7.00 9.32 15.95
N GLU A 433 6.95 8.61 17.08
CA GLU A 433 7.98 8.72 18.11
C GLU A 433 9.28 8.02 17.73
N TYR A 434 9.22 7.06 16.81
CA TYR A 434 10.34 6.21 16.39
C TYR A 434 10.75 6.45 14.93
N MET A 435 10.55 7.69 14.45
CA MET A 435 10.83 8.03 13.05
C MET A 435 12.33 8.01 12.77
N SER A 436 12.75 7.26 11.75
CA SER A 436 14.09 7.31 11.20
C SER A 436 14.32 8.57 10.37
N GLN A 437 15.57 8.90 10.10
CA GLN A 437 15.94 10.00 9.21
C GLN A 437 15.48 9.71 7.77
N ARG A 438 15.19 10.77 7.01
CA ARG A 438 14.82 10.67 5.59
C ARG A 438 16.07 10.68 4.70
N PHE A 439 16.93 9.69 4.90
CA PHE A 439 18.28 9.58 4.36
C PHE A 439 18.42 9.86 2.85
N THR A 440 17.38 9.57 2.05
CA THR A 440 17.44 9.69 0.59
C THR A 440 16.57 10.80 0.02
N THR A 441 15.77 11.47 0.84
CA THR A 441 14.74 12.41 0.40
C THR A 441 14.79 13.76 1.10
N ASN A 442 15.69 13.94 2.06
CA ASN A 442 15.98 15.22 2.72
C ASN A 442 17.49 15.39 2.83
N ILE A 443 18.01 16.46 2.20
CA ILE A 443 19.45 16.72 2.16
C ILE A 443 20.05 17.00 3.55
N ASP A 444 19.27 17.56 4.46
CA ASP A 444 19.72 17.88 5.82
C ASP A 444 19.84 16.64 6.72
N GLU A 445 19.22 15.53 6.29
CA GLU A 445 19.17 14.26 7.02
C GLU A 445 20.07 13.16 6.40
N ILE A 446 20.91 13.51 5.43
CA ILE A 446 21.88 12.59 4.82
C ILE A 446 22.94 12.17 5.86
N LEU A 447 23.35 10.88 5.80
CA LEU A 447 24.43 10.37 6.63
C LEU A 447 25.73 11.17 6.37
N ARG A 448 26.29 11.73 7.44
CA ARG A 448 27.58 12.43 7.39
C ARG A 448 28.70 11.44 7.72
N VAL A 449 29.65 11.27 6.80
CA VAL A 449 30.87 10.52 7.05
C VAL A 449 31.74 11.36 7.95
N LYS A 450 32.14 10.80 9.08
CA LYS A 450 33.23 11.43 9.90
C LYS A 450 34.55 10.98 9.30
N ASN A 451 35.38 11.93 8.88
CA ASN A 451 36.77 11.70 8.51
C ASN A 451 37.59 11.30 9.73
#